data_0666385488b86286a572ec810401a093
#
_entry.id   0666385488b86286a572ec810401a093
#
_cell.length_a   1.000
_cell.length_b   1.000
_cell.length_c   1.000
_cell.angle_alpha   90.00
_cell.angle_beta   90.00
_cell.angle_gamma   90.00
#
_symmetry.space_group_name_H-M   'P 1'
#
loop_
_entity.id
_entity.type
_entity.pdbx_description
1 polymer ?
#
loop_
_entity_poly.entity_id
_entity_poly.type
_entity_poly.pdbx_seq_one_letter_code
_entity_poly.pdbx_strand_id
1 'polypeptide(L)'
;FFQAEDGIRDQPRSRGLGDVYKRQLTARQLIEKHSSVPACAKCHARIDPYGFALEQYDAIGRLRPQAVDTKTRLPSGKEIEGIQGLRDYLLKDRRDDVVRQFCRKLLGYSLGREAQLSDEPLIDTMLAELAGKNYRFSVAVEMIVSSPQFRKIRGRQSAED
;
A
#
# COMPACT_ATOMS: atom_id res chain seq x y z
N PHE A 1 6.34 8.25 -21.92
CA PHE A 1 5.58 9.49 -21.76
C PHE A 1 4.11 9.17 -21.88
N PHE A 2 3.43 8.96 -20.76
CA PHE A 2 1.98 8.92 -20.72
C PHE A 2 1.51 10.35 -20.40
N GLN A 3 0.93 11.01 -21.38
CA GLN A 3 0.16 12.23 -21.16
C GLN A 3 -1.21 11.84 -20.59
N ALA A 4 -1.36 11.98 -19.29
CA ALA A 4 -2.63 11.80 -18.59
C ALA A 4 -3.47 13.09 -18.65
N GLU A 5 -3.51 13.79 -19.78
CA GLU A 5 -4.05 15.15 -19.80
C GLU A 5 -5.48 15.26 -20.36
N ASP A 6 -6.01 14.24 -21.02
CA ASP A 6 -7.32 14.39 -21.69
C ASP A 6 -8.50 13.71 -20.98
N GLY A 7 -8.27 13.03 -19.84
CA GLY A 7 -9.34 12.34 -19.10
C GLY A 7 -9.99 13.14 -17.96
N ILE A 8 -9.41 14.27 -17.55
CA ILE A 8 -9.86 15.05 -16.38
C ILE A 8 -10.16 16.50 -16.77
N ARG A 9 -10.38 16.77 -18.05
CA ARG A 9 -10.86 18.09 -18.47
C ARG A 9 -12.30 18.25 -18.04
N ASP A 10 -12.50 19.23 -17.16
CA ASP A 10 -13.76 19.84 -16.72
C ASP A 10 -15.00 19.38 -17.50
N GLN A 11 -15.64 18.33 -17.01
CA GLN A 11 -17.04 18.15 -17.35
C GLN A 11 -17.78 19.39 -16.82
N PRO A 12 -18.66 20.00 -17.61
CA PRO A 12 -19.43 21.14 -17.16
C PRO A 12 -20.19 20.72 -15.90
N ARG A 13 -19.72 21.21 -14.76
CA ARG A 13 -20.33 20.96 -13.47
C ARG A 13 -21.71 21.56 -13.51
N SER A 14 -22.72 20.74 -13.64
CA SER A 14 -24.06 21.16 -13.31
C SER A 14 -24.02 21.71 -11.89
N ARG A 15 -24.16 23.03 -11.75
CA ARG A 15 -24.31 23.70 -10.46
C ARG A 15 -25.69 23.37 -9.88
N GLY A 16 -25.94 22.08 -9.64
CA GLY A 16 -27.17 21.61 -9.03
C GLY A 16 -27.03 21.48 -7.52
N LEU A 17 -28.16 21.39 -6.83
CA LEU A 17 -28.28 21.14 -5.38
C LEU A 17 -27.33 20.03 -4.85
N GLY A 18 -26.95 19.06 -5.70
CA GLY A 18 -25.98 18.02 -5.37
C GLY A 18 -24.57 18.51 -5.05
N ASP A 19 -24.11 19.60 -5.69
CA ASP A 19 -22.76 20.14 -5.43
C ASP A 19 -22.71 20.97 -4.13
N VAL A 20 -23.82 21.61 -3.77
CA VAL A 20 -23.96 22.32 -2.49
C VAL A 20 -23.96 21.29 -1.33
N TYR A 21 -24.64 20.16 -1.50
CA TYR A 21 -24.68 19.10 -0.50
C TYR A 21 -23.32 18.41 -0.33
N LYS A 22 -22.57 18.18 -1.41
CA LYS A 22 -21.21 17.61 -1.36
C LYS A 22 -20.22 18.50 -0.62
N ARG A 23 -20.39 19.84 -0.67
CA ARG A 23 -19.51 20.77 0.06
C ARG A 23 -19.73 20.78 1.56
N GLN A 24 -20.84 20.23 2.04
CA GLN A 24 -21.17 20.15 3.47
C GLN A 24 -20.66 18.86 4.13
N LEU A 25 -20.24 17.88 3.33
CA LEU A 25 -19.72 16.62 3.84
C LEU A 25 -18.19 16.64 3.94
N THR A 26 -17.66 16.06 5.02
CA THR A 26 -16.23 15.80 5.13
C THR A 26 -15.80 14.74 4.11
N ALA A 27 -14.49 14.65 3.81
CA ALA A 27 -13.96 13.61 2.93
C ALA A 27 -14.34 12.20 3.44
N ARG A 28 -14.25 11.97 4.74
CA ARG A 28 -14.66 10.73 5.39
C ARG A 28 -16.14 10.41 5.13
N GLN A 29 -17.03 11.36 5.36
CA GLN A 29 -18.46 11.19 5.12
C GLN A 29 -18.79 10.89 3.65
N LEU A 30 -18.04 11.47 2.72
CA LEU A 30 -18.19 11.16 1.29
C LEU A 30 -17.76 9.73 0.96
N ILE A 31 -16.66 9.26 1.56
CA ILE A 31 -16.17 7.88 1.41
C ILE A 31 -17.16 6.90 2.03
N GLU A 32 -17.62 7.16 3.25
CA GLU A 32 -18.61 6.33 3.95
C GLU A 32 -19.93 6.24 3.18
N LYS A 33 -20.38 7.34 2.58
CA LYS A 33 -21.54 7.34 1.71
C LYS A 33 -21.33 6.50 0.45
N HIS A 34 -20.14 6.58 -0.17
CA HIS A 34 -19.80 5.75 -1.33
C HIS A 34 -19.71 4.27 -0.95
N SER A 35 -19.07 3.97 0.16
CA SER A 35 -18.87 2.59 0.64
C SER A 35 -20.16 1.96 1.23
N SER A 36 -21.23 2.74 1.42
CA SER A 36 -22.55 2.20 1.80
C SER A 36 -23.21 1.37 0.68
N VAL A 37 -22.77 1.53 -0.56
CA VAL A 37 -23.26 0.73 -1.70
C VAL A 37 -22.67 -0.68 -1.62
N PRO A 38 -23.48 -1.77 -1.60
CA PRO A 38 -22.99 -3.13 -1.39
C PRO A 38 -21.86 -3.57 -2.34
N ALA A 39 -21.93 -3.15 -3.61
CA ALA A 39 -20.89 -3.45 -4.60
C ALA A 39 -19.53 -2.84 -4.25
N CYS A 40 -19.50 -1.68 -3.60
CA CYS A 40 -18.30 -0.95 -3.21
C CYS A 40 -17.81 -1.36 -1.81
N ALA A 41 -18.74 -1.66 -0.90
CA ALA A 41 -18.49 -1.97 0.50
C ALA A 41 -17.43 -3.07 0.71
N LYS A 42 -17.45 -4.12 -0.11
CA LYS A 42 -16.57 -5.29 0.02
C LYS A 42 -15.08 -4.93 -0.03
N CYS A 43 -14.69 -4.00 -0.89
CA CYS A 43 -13.31 -3.53 -0.99
C CYS A 43 -13.04 -2.42 0.02
N HIS A 44 -13.94 -1.44 0.12
CA HIS A 44 -13.80 -0.27 0.98
C HIS A 44 -13.67 -0.63 2.46
N ALA A 45 -14.45 -1.59 2.96
CA ALA A 45 -14.32 -2.08 4.34
C ALA A 45 -12.91 -2.57 4.71
N ARG A 46 -12.11 -2.95 3.71
CA ARG A 46 -10.74 -3.46 3.92
C ARG A 46 -9.66 -2.37 3.80
N ILE A 47 -9.92 -1.31 3.04
CA ILE A 47 -8.90 -0.28 2.73
C ILE A 47 -9.14 1.04 3.43
N ASP A 48 -10.40 1.51 3.52
CA ASP A 48 -10.73 2.81 4.09
C ASP A 48 -10.24 3.01 5.53
N PRO A 49 -10.31 2.01 6.43
CA PRO A 49 -9.83 2.18 7.80
C PRO A 49 -8.36 2.59 7.89
N TYR A 50 -7.52 2.14 6.97
CA TYR A 50 -6.12 2.56 6.91
C TYR A 50 -5.99 4.00 6.39
N GLY A 51 -6.84 4.38 5.43
CA GLY A 51 -6.89 5.74 4.89
C GLY A 51 -7.34 6.76 5.95
N PHE A 52 -8.35 6.43 6.74
CA PHE A 52 -8.84 7.31 7.82
C PHE A 52 -7.79 7.62 8.87
N ALA A 53 -6.89 6.70 9.18
CA ALA A 53 -5.75 6.98 10.06
C ALA A 53 -4.79 8.04 9.49
N LEU A 54 -4.81 8.27 8.18
CA LEU A 54 -3.96 9.25 7.47
C LEU A 54 -4.70 10.54 7.12
N GLU A 55 -5.98 10.69 7.49
CA GLU A 55 -6.85 11.79 7.08
C GLU A 55 -6.33 13.19 7.49
N GLN A 56 -5.43 13.25 8.50
CA GLN A 56 -4.77 14.51 8.90
C GLN A 56 -3.86 15.08 7.81
N TYR A 57 -3.53 14.28 6.78
CA TYR A 57 -2.67 14.70 5.67
C TYR A 57 -3.49 14.92 4.39
N ASP A 58 -3.06 15.86 3.56
CA ASP A 58 -3.60 16.04 2.22
C ASP A 58 -2.95 15.07 1.20
N ALA A 59 -3.38 15.15 -0.05
CA ALA A 59 -2.91 14.26 -1.12
C ALA A 59 -1.40 14.38 -1.44
N ILE A 60 -0.74 15.44 -0.96
CA ILE A 60 0.70 15.65 -1.13
C ILE A 60 1.47 15.53 0.19
N GLY A 61 0.83 14.99 1.24
CA GLY A 61 1.45 14.71 2.52
C GLY A 61 1.60 15.92 3.45
N ARG A 62 0.94 17.06 3.17
CA ARG A 62 0.95 18.20 4.08
C ARG A 62 -0.07 17.99 5.20
N LEU A 63 0.30 18.43 6.40
CA LEU A 63 -0.61 18.43 7.54
C LEU A 63 -1.76 19.41 7.27
N ARG A 64 -3.00 18.94 7.42
CA ARG A 64 -4.19 19.81 7.32
C ARG A 64 -4.25 20.76 8.50
N PRO A 65 -4.57 22.04 8.28
CA PRO A 65 -4.66 23.02 9.36
C PRO A 65 -5.85 22.76 10.31
N GLN A 66 -6.91 22.12 9.80
CA GLN A 66 -8.05 21.73 10.61
C GLN A 66 -7.83 20.34 11.21
N ALA A 67 -8.20 20.20 12.48
CA ALA A 67 -8.25 18.88 13.11
C ALA A 67 -9.32 18.02 12.43
N VAL A 68 -8.96 16.79 12.08
CA VAL A 68 -9.89 15.80 11.52
C VAL A 68 -9.90 14.56 12.41
N ASP A 69 -11.02 13.83 12.39
CA ASP A 69 -11.12 12.56 13.12
C ASP A 69 -10.31 11.50 12.39
N THR A 70 -9.24 11.04 13.03
CA THR A 70 -8.36 9.98 12.53
C THR A 70 -8.54 8.65 13.26
N LYS A 71 -9.53 8.57 14.17
CA LYS A 71 -9.85 7.30 14.85
C LYS A 71 -10.51 6.35 13.89
N THR A 72 -10.07 5.11 13.89
CA THR A 72 -10.60 4.09 13.00
C THR A 72 -10.43 2.71 13.59
N ARG A 73 -11.30 1.78 13.18
CA ARG A 73 -11.22 0.36 13.52
C ARG A 73 -10.78 -0.43 12.31
N LEU A 74 -9.61 -1.06 12.41
CA LEU A 74 -9.06 -1.88 11.35
C LEU A 74 -9.86 -3.17 11.13
N PRO A 75 -9.74 -3.82 9.96
CA PRO A 75 -10.37 -5.12 9.70
C PRO A 75 -10.00 -6.22 10.70
N SER A 76 -8.85 -6.10 11.36
CA SER A 76 -8.41 -6.98 12.47
C SER A 76 -9.21 -6.76 13.76
N GLY A 77 -10.10 -5.76 13.82
CA GLY A 77 -10.83 -5.36 15.02
C GLY A 77 -10.08 -4.39 15.94
N LYS A 78 -8.81 -4.11 15.67
CA LYS A 78 -8.00 -3.19 16.47
C LYS A 78 -8.36 -1.73 16.17
N GLU A 79 -8.55 -0.94 17.22
CA GLU A 79 -8.73 0.50 17.10
C GLU A 79 -7.38 1.19 17.10
N ILE A 80 -7.23 2.15 16.21
CA ILE A 80 -6.04 2.98 16.06
C ILE A 80 -6.43 4.44 15.87
N GLU A 81 -5.50 5.34 16.13
CA GLU A 81 -5.68 6.77 15.91
C GLU A 81 -4.43 7.34 15.21
N GLY A 82 -4.66 7.99 14.09
CA GLY A 82 -3.64 8.71 13.33
C GLY A 82 -2.49 7.83 12.82
N ILE A 83 -1.52 8.49 12.22
CA ILE A 83 -0.33 7.83 11.65
C ILE A 83 0.49 7.08 12.71
N GLN A 84 0.54 7.56 13.94
CA GLN A 84 1.30 6.92 15.01
C GLN A 84 0.66 5.56 15.38
N GLY A 85 -0.68 5.53 15.55
CA GLY A 85 -1.41 4.30 15.81
C GLY A 85 -1.26 3.29 14.67
N LEU A 86 -1.33 3.77 13.41
CA LEU A 86 -1.10 2.94 12.24
C LEU A 86 0.33 2.37 12.20
N ARG A 87 1.35 3.21 12.43
CA ARG A 87 2.75 2.79 12.48
C ARG A 87 2.97 1.73 13.56
N ASP A 88 2.45 1.97 14.74
CA ASP A 88 2.61 1.03 15.85
C ASP A 88 1.94 -0.32 15.56
N TYR A 89 0.77 -0.31 14.95
CA TYR A 89 0.10 -1.52 14.49
C TYR A 89 0.95 -2.29 13.47
N LEU A 90 1.48 -1.61 12.46
CA LEU A 90 2.28 -2.25 11.41
C LEU A 90 3.59 -2.82 11.98
N LEU A 91 4.24 -2.11 12.91
CA LEU A 91 5.53 -2.53 13.46
C LEU A 91 5.43 -3.56 14.58
N LYS A 92 4.29 -3.64 15.30
CA LYS A 92 4.12 -4.57 16.43
C LYS A 92 3.29 -5.78 16.04
N ASP A 93 2.13 -5.56 15.41
CA ASP A 93 1.16 -6.62 15.15
C ASP A 93 1.30 -7.24 13.74
N ARG A 94 1.89 -6.52 12.78
CA ARG A 94 2.00 -6.93 11.38
C ARG A 94 3.43 -6.84 10.83
N ARG A 95 4.42 -6.86 11.71
CA ARG A 95 5.83 -6.70 11.31
C ARG A 95 6.24 -7.69 10.24
N ASP A 96 5.97 -8.96 10.43
CA ASP A 96 6.39 -10.00 9.49
C ASP A 96 5.75 -9.85 8.12
N ASP A 97 4.48 -9.44 8.07
CA ASP A 97 3.79 -9.14 6.80
C ASP A 97 4.43 -7.95 6.10
N VAL A 98 4.76 -6.90 6.84
CA VAL A 98 5.40 -5.69 6.30
C VAL A 98 6.78 -6.03 5.76
N VAL A 99 7.59 -6.77 6.53
CA VAL A 99 8.94 -7.17 6.12
C VAL A 99 8.88 -8.12 4.94
N ARG A 100 7.95 -9.09 4.93
CA ARG A 100 7.74 -10.00 3.80
C ARG A 100 7.40 -9.22 2.54
N GLN A 101 6.46 -8.29 2.62
CA GLN A 101 6.07 -7.48 1.47
C GLN A 101 7.22 -6.58 0.99
N PHE A 102 8.00 -6.03 1.92
CA PHE A 102 9.21 -5.28 1.60
C PHE A 102 10.23 -6.16 0.84
N CYS A 103 10.55 -7.35 1.35
CA CYS A 103 11.47 -8.29 0.69
C CYS A 103 10.97 -8.66 -0.72
N ARG A 104 9.68 -8.95 -0.85
CA ARG A 104 9.04 -9.29 -2.14
C ARG A 104 9.17 -8.15 -3.15
N LYS A 105 8.90 -6.91 -2.73
CA LYS A 105 9.01 -5.72 -3.59
C LYS A 105 10.45 -5.40 -3.95
N LEU A 106 11.37 -5.49 -2.99
CA LEU A 106 12.79 -5.26 -3.22
C LEU A 106 13.38 -6.28 -4.19
N LEU A 107 13.04 -7.57 -4.02
CA LEU A 107 13.45 -8.63 -4.94
C LEU A 107 12.87 -8.40 -6.33
N GLY A 108 11.58 -8.11 -6.43
CA GLY A 108 10.94 -7.82 -7.72
C GLY A 108 11.56 -6.63 -8.44
N TYR A 109 11.87 -5.56 -7.71
CA TYR A 109 12.59 -4.40 -8.25
C TYR A 109 13.98 -4.79 -8.77
N SER A 110 14.74 -5.55 -7.98
CA SER A 110 16.08 -6.00 -8.33
C SER A 110 16.13 -6.92 -9.55
N LEU A 111 15.08 -7.72 -9.74
CA LEU A 111 14.97 -8.66 -10.87
C LEU A 111 14.27 -8.06 -12.10
N GLY A 112 13.72 -6.84 -12.00
CA GLY A 112 12.95 -6.21 -13.07
C GLY A 112 11.65 -6.96 -13.42
N ARG A 113 11.10 -7.76 -12.50
CA ARG A 113 9.88 -8.55 -12.65
C ARG A 113 9.16 -8.74 -11.34
N GLU A 114 7.91 -9.15 -11.37
CA GLU A 114 7.22 -9.55 -10.15
C GLU A 114 7.84 -10.82 -9.53
N ALA A 115 7.83 -10.86 -8.19
CA ALA A 115 8.25 -12.03 -7.45
C ALA A 115 7.27 -13.18 -7.69
N GLN A 116 7.78 -14.34 -8.06
CA GLN A 116 7.05 -15.57 -8.38
C GLN A 116 7.02 -16.53 -7.19
N LEU A 117 6.19 -17.56 -7.25
CA LEU A 117 6.15 -18.61 -6.22
C LEU A 117 7.52 -19.28 -6.02
N SER A 118 8.33 -19.43 -7.08
CA SER A 118 9.68 -19.95 -7.01
C SER A 118 10.67 -19.09 -6.22
N ASP A 119 10.31 -17.84 -5.93
CA ASP A 119 11.14 -16.92 -5.15
C ASP A 119 10.78 -16.94 -3.65
N GLU A 120 9.66 -17.57 -3.25
CA GLU A 120 9.21 -17.62 -1.85
C GLU A 120 10.27 -18.19 -0.89
N PRO A 121 11.00 -19.28 -1.22
CA PRO A 121 12.05 -19.79 -0.33
C PRO A 121 13.14 -18.76 -0.03
N LEU A 122 13.50 -17.92 -1.01
CA LEU A 122 14.45 -16.83 -0.78
C LEU A 122 13.85 -15.75 0.13
N ILE A 123 12.58 -15.39 -0.08
CA ILE A 123 11.87 -14.40 0.75
C ILE A 123 11.78 -14.90 2.19
N ASP A 124 11.45 -16.16 2.42
CA ASP A 124 11.41 -16.76 3.76
C ASP A 124 12.78 -16.71 4.46
N THR A 125 13.84 -17.02 3.72
CA THR A 125 15.22 -16.93 4.23
C THR A 125 15.59 -15.48 4.56
N MET A 126 15.19 -14.51 3.70
CA MET A 126 15.41 -13.08 3.96
C MET A 126 14.71 -12.62 5.23
N LEU A 127 13.48 -13.08 5.49
CA LEU A 127 12.76 -12.73 6.73
C LEU A 127 13.53 -13.21 7.96
N ALA A 128 13.96 -14.47 7.97
CA ALA A 128 14.68 -15.06 9.09
C ALA A 128 16.00 -14.34 9.36
N GLU A 129 16.78 -14.06 8.31
CA GLU A 129 18.06 -13.36 8.43
C GLU A 129 17.89 -11.90 8.90
N LEU A 130 16.88 -11.20 8.37
CA LEU A 130 16.58 -9.83 8.79
C LEU A 130 16.18 -9.77 10.26
N ALA A 131 15.35 -10.71 10.74
CA ALA A 131 14.96 -10.79 12.14
C ALA A 131 16.19 -10.99 13.05
N GLY A 132 17.11 -11.90 12.65
CA GLY A 132 18.35 -12.17 13.39
C GLY A 132 19.37 -11.03 13.37
N LYS A 133 19.26 -10.10 12.41
CA LYS A 133 20.22 -9.01 12.19
C LYS A 133 19.62 -7.62 12.36
N ASN A 134 18.64 -7.48 13.26
CA ASN A 134 18.01 -6.20 13.60
C ASN A 134 17.38 -5.46 12.40
N TYR A 135 16.85 -6.20 11.43
CA TYR A 135 16.22 -5.67 10.22
C TYR A 135 17.10 -4.69 9.41
N ARG A 136 18.41 -4.93 9.39
CA ARG A 136 19.33 -4.07 8.63
C ARG A 136 19.09 -4.23 7.13
N PHE A 137 18.85 -3.11 6.46
CA PHE A 137 18.57 -3.08 5.01
C PHE A 137 19.67 -3.75 4.15
N SER A 138 20.94 -3.54 4.51
CA SER A 138 22.09 -4.13 3.79
C SER A 138 22.02 -5.65 3.68
N VAL A 139 21.46 -6.33 4.72
CA VAL A 139 21.29 -7.78 4.73
C VAL A 139 20.37 -8.23 3.59
N ALA A 140 19.25 -7.54 3.39
CA ALA A 140 18.34 -7.86 2.30
C ALA A 140 19.01 -7.69 0.93
N VAL A 141 19.78 -6.62 0.74
CA VAL A 141 20.50 -6.36 -0.51
C VAL A 141 21.57 -7.44 -0.75
N GLU A 142 22.39 -7.74 0.26
CA GLU A 142 23.44 -8.77 0.17
C GLU A 142 22.86 -10.15 -0.21
N MET A 143 21.72 -10.52 0.40
CA MET A 143 21.05 -11.79 0.09
C MET A 143 20.52 -11.82 -1.34
N ILE A 144 19.94 -10.71 -1.83
CA ILE A 144 19.44 -10.64 -3.21
C ILE A 144 20.59 -10.77 -4.20
N VAL A 145 21.63 -9.96 -4.07
CA VAL A 145 22.75 -9.96 -5.05
C VAL A 145 23.56 -11.26 -5.03
N SER A 146 23.52 -11.99 -3.91
CA SER A 146 24.14 -13.31 -3.77
C SER A 146 23.26 -14.45 -4.25
N SER A 147 21.99 -14.19 -4.48
CA SER A 147 21.00 -15.24 -4.81
C SER A 147 21.15 -15.78 -6.24
N PRO A 148 20.81 -17.05 -6.48
CA PRO A 148 20.77 -17.60 -7.83
C PRO A 148 19.79 -16.85 -8.74
N GLN A 149 18.69 -16.33 -8.20
CA GLN A 149 17.67 -15.58 -8.93
C GLN A 149 18.23 -14.31 -9.55
N PHE A 150 19.16 -13.65 -8.86
CA PHE A 150 19.82 -12.43 -9.34
C PHE A 150 21.03 -12.75 -10.25
N ARG A 151 21.81 -13.77 -9.89
CA ARG A 151 23.08 -14.08 -10.56
C ARG A 151 22.96 -14.92 -11.81
N LYS A 152 21.85 -15.68 -11.97
CA LYS A 152 21.65 -16.60 -13.09
C LYS A 152 20.53 -16.08 -14.00
N ILE A 153 20.87 -15.80 -15.24
CA ILE A 153 19.87 -15.53 -16.28
C ILE A 153 19.30 -16.88 -16.69
N ARG A 154 17.96 -17.04 -16.65
CA ARG A 154 17.32 -18.18 -17.31
C ARG A 154 17.51 -18.00 -18.82
N GLY A 155 18.39 -18.80 -19.41
CA GLY A 155 18.56 -18.85 -20.85
C GLY A 155 17.23 -19.16 -21.52
N ARG A 156 16.91 -18.52 -22.65
CA ARG A 156 15.91 -19.05 -23.58
C ARG A 156 16.45 -20.42 -24.00
N GLN A 157 15.70 -21.48 -23.76
CA GLN A 157 15.90 -22.68 -24.53
C GLN A 157 15.60 -22.29 -25.98
N SER A 158 16.65 -22.18 -26.81
CA SER A 158 16.45 -22.16 -28.24
C SER A 158 15.72 -23.48 -28.55
N ALA A 159 14.51 -23.38 -29.08
CA ALA A 159 13.91 -24.53 -29.72
C ALA A 159 14.88 -24.91 -30.84
N GLU A 160 15.56 -26.04 -30.67
CA GLU A 160 16.22 -26.70 -31.77
C GLU A 160 15.10 -27.26 -32.67
N ASP A 161 14.96 -26.66 -33.86
CA ASP A 161 14.14 -27.17 -34.95
C ASP A 161 14.72 -28.50 -35.52
#